data_c3141f6b0b5b71b5d009f5db1b9ba320
#
_entry.id   c3141f6b0b5b71b5d009f5db1b9ba320
#
_cell.length_a   1.000
_cell.length_b   1.000
_cell.length_c   1.000
_cell.angle_alpha   90.00
_cell.angle_beta   90.00
_cell.angle_gamma   90.00
#
_symmetry.space_group_name_H-M   'P 1'
#
loop_
_entity.id
_entity.type
_entity.pdbx_description
1 polymer ?
#
loop_
_entity_poly.entity_id
_entity_poly.type
_entity_poly.pdbx_seq_one_letter_code
_entity_poly.pdbx_strand_id
1 'polypeptide(L)'
;EIPLRLVGSEMCIRDRDFTHPGKITVRFRSPEGVGMWPAIWMMPSESIYGGWPASGEIDLVEIRGDNMQEILSTVHYGSDPANHKYQGGTYLLSQSNNLNEAFHELAFMWEENSMKFILDNQYTVFEITSNQIGFDENYPFNEVFYLIMEYLLF
;
A
#
# COMPACT_ATOMS: atom_id res chain seq x y z
N GLU A 1 7.82 -21.25 7.25
CA GLU A 1 7.13 -20.79 6.02
C GLU A 1 5.77 -21.45 5.94
N ILE A 2 4.71 -20.65 6.02
CA ILE A 2 3.36 -21.12 5.75
C ILE A 2 3.07 -20.74 4.30
N PRO A 3 2.85 -21.67 3.38
CA PRO A 3 2.48 -21.33 2.03
C PRO A 3 1.05 -20.77 2.05
N LEU A 4 0.90 -19.48 1.86
CA LEU A 4 -0.38 -18.83 1.65
C LEU A 4 -0.95 -19.28 0.30
N ARG A 5 -1.96 -20.11 0.34
CA ARG A 5 -2.67 -20.60 -0.84
C ARG A 5 -4.02 -19.87 -0.90
N LEU A 6 -4.11 -18.90 -1.83
CA LEU A 6 -5.36 -18.20 -2.12
C LEU A 6 -6.25 -19.07 -3.02
N VAL A 7 -7.41 -19.46 -2.54
CA VAL A 7 -8.45 -20.14 -3.34
C VAL A 7 -9.81 -19.51 -2.98
N GLY A 8 -10.38 -18.77 -3.90
CA GLY A 8 -11.74 -18.21 -3.78
C GLY A 8 -11.83 -16.74 -4.22
N SER A 9 -12.98 -16.34 -4.72
CA SER A 9 -13.33 -14.96 -5.01
C SER A 9 -13.49 -14.19 -3.71
N GLU A 10 -12.69 -13.21 -3.45
CA GLU A 10 -12.55 -12.41 -2.24
C GLU A 10 -11.68 -13.08 -1.16
N MET A 11 -10.43 -12.76 -1.14
CA MET A 11 -9.59 -13.14 0.00
C MET A 11 -8.84 -11.91 0.50
N CYS A 12 -9.37 -11.33 1.58
CA CYS A 12 -8.65 -10.41 2.43
C CYS A 12 -7.85 -11.26 3.42
N ILE A 13 -6.53 -11.31 3.27
CA ILE A 13 -5.66 -11.96 4.26
C ILE A 13 -5.10 -10.87 5.16
N ARG A 14 -5.49 -10.91 6.42
CA ARG A 14 -4.81 -10.15 7.47
C ARG A 14 -3.57 -10.95 7.91
N ASP A 15 -2.39 -10.39 7.69
CA ASP A 15 -1.12 -10.93 8.19
C ASP A 15 -0.80 -10.31 9.58
N ARG A 16 0.44 -10.37 9.95
CA ARG A 16 0.96 -9.91 11.24
C ARG A 16 1.01 -8.39 11.33
N ASP A 17 1.19 -7.90 12.54
CA ASP A 17 1.41 -6.51 12.86
C ASP A 17 2.85 -6.08 12.57
N PHE A 18 3.02 -4.86 12.08
CA PHE A 18 4.29 -4.21 11.78
C PHE A 18 4.36 -2.85 12.43
N THR A 19 5.57 -2.40 12.75
CA THR A 19 5.85 -1.06 13.27
C THR A 19 7.13 -0.49 12.67
N HIS A 20 7.27 0.83 12.70
CA HIS A 20 8.51 1.52 12.34
C HIS A 20 9.52 1.53 13.52
N PRO A 21 10.83 1.73 13.27
CA PRO A 21 11.43 1.71 11.94
C PRO A 21 11.52 0.28 11.39
N GLY A 22 11.35 0.16 10.07
CA GLY A 22 11.41 -1.14 9.45
C GLY A 22 11.44 -1.13 7.92
N LYS A 23 11.69 -2.29 7.36
CA LYS A 23 11.55 -2.55 5.94
C LYS A 23 10.61 -3.73 5.73
N ILE A 24 9.57 -3.51 4.93
CA ILE A 24 8.68 -4.57 4.45
C ILE A 24 8.99 -4.77 2.95
N THR A 25 9.21 -6.00 2.56
CA THR A 25 9.40 -6.34 1.15
C THR A 25 8.34 -7.34 0.74
N VAL A 26 7.58 -6.99 -0.28
CA VAL A 26 6.56 -7.86 -0.86
C VAL A 26 6.96 -8.24 -2.28
N ARG A 27 6.93 -9.53 -2.57
CA ARG A 27 7.19 -10.06 -3.90
C ARG A 27 5.87 -10.54 -4.50
N PHE A 28 5.46 -9.92 -5.59
CA PHE A 28 4.13 -10.13 -6.18
C PHE A 28 4.19 -10.31 -7.70
N ARG A 29 3.14 -10.88 -8.23
CA ARG A 29 2.78 -10.87 -9.65
C ARG A 29 1.29 -10.63 -9.73
N SER A 30 0.89 -9.54 -10.41
CA SER A 30 -0.50 -9.11 -10.45
C SER A 30 -1.37 -10.05 -11.30
N PRO A 31 -2.59 -10.39 -10.86
CA PRO A 31 -3.60 -10.89 -11.77
C PRO A 31 -4.04 -9.78 -12.73
N GLU A 32 -4.38 -10.15 -13.97
CA GLU A 32 -4.89 -9.26 -15.00
C GLU A 32 -6.38 -9.52 -15.25
N GLY A 33 -7.15 -8.47 -15.47
CA GLY A 33 -8.55 -8.56 -15.83
C GLY A 33 -9.29 -7.24 -15.66
N VAL A 34 -10.18 -6.92 -16.57
CA VAL A 34 -11.04 -5.74 -16.47
C VAL A 34 -11.90 -5.84 -15.21
N GLY A 35 -11.92 -4.78 -14.41
CA GLY A 35 -12.63 -4.73 -13.13
C GLY A 35 -11.87 -5.34 -11.96
N MET A 36 -10.67 -5.91 -12.16
CA MET A 36 -9.83 -6.35 -11.04
C MET A 36 -9.06 -5.17 -10.43
N TRP A 37 -8.92 -5.20 -9.10
CA TRP A 37 -8.14 -4.24 -8.33
C TRP A 37 -7.30 -4.99 -7.28
N PRO A 38 -6.19 -5.60 -7.69
CA PRO A 38 -5.28 -6.22 -6.74
C PRO A 38 -4.58 -5.16 -5.88
N ALA A 39 -4.57 -5.38 -4.57
CA ALA A 39 -3.98 -4.48 -3.60
C ALA A 39 -3.20 -5.22 -2.50
N ILE A 40 -2.10 -4.60 -2.07
CA ILE A 40 -1.34 -4.95 -0.88
C ILE A 40 -1.22 -3.68 -0.07
N TRP A 41 -1.86 -3.64 1.08
CA TRP A 41 -2.08 -2.43 1.83
C TRP A 41 -2.07 -2.69 3.34
N MET A 42 -2.14 -1.65 4.15
CA MET A 42 -2.05 -1.77 5.60
C MET A 42 -3.09 -0.88 6.27
N MET A 43 -3.69 -1.43 7.34
CA MET A 43 -4.59 -0.71 8.23
C MET A 43 -4.00 -0.65 9.64
N PRO A 44 -4.34 0.38 10.44
CA PRO A 44 -3.90 0.46 11.82
C PRO A 44 -4.48 -0.70 12.65
N SER A 45 -3.65 -1.28 13.51
CA SER A 45 -4.10 -2.36 14.41
C SER A 45 -5.07 -1.85 15.47
N GLU A 46 -4.94 -0.57 15.85
CA GLU A 46 -5.85 0.14 16.75
C GLU A 46 -6.18 1.53 16.19
N SER A 47 -7.42 1.97 16.35
CA SER A 47 -7.89 3.28 15.89
C SER A 47 -7.60 4.38 16.91
N ILE A 48 -6.32 4.61 17.21
CA ILE A 48 -5.86 5.52 18.28
C ILE A 48 -6.31 6.98 18.03
N TYR A 49 -6.27 7.41 16.78
CA TYR A 49 -6.66 8.77 16.38
C TYR A 49 -8.12 8.85 15.93
N GLY A 50 -8.87 7.75 15.99
CA GLY A 50 -10.27 7.68 15.55
C GLY A 50 -10.47 6.70 14.39
N GLY A 51 -11.70 6.61 13.90
CA GLY A 51 -12.05 5.79 12.74
C GLY A 51 -11.39 6.30 11.46
N TRP A 52 -11.44 5.47 10.41
CA TRP A 52 -10.90 5.83 9.11
C TRP A 52 -11.39 7.24 8.63
N PRO A 53 -10.51 8.08 8.07
CA PRO A 53 -9.09 7.88 7.81
C PRO A 53 -8.16 8.43 8.92
N ALA A 54 -8.69 8.75 10.11
CA ALA A 54 -7.96 9.46 11.15
C ALA A 54 -6.76 8.65 11.70
N SER A 55 -6.87 7.33 11.73
CA SER A 55 -5.78 6.45 12.15
C SER A 55 -4.92 5.93 10.98
N GLY A 56 -5.16 6.46 9.76
CA GLY A 56 -4.33 6.19 8.58
C GLY A 56 -4.70 4.92 7.82
N GLU A 57 -4.15 4.84 6.61
CA GLU A 57 -4.12 3.69 5.70
C GLU A 57 -2.88 3.82 4.82
N ILE A 58 -2.19 2.74 4.55
CA ILE A 58 -0.96 2.73 3.74
C ILE A 58 -1.11 1.70 2.64
N ASP A 59 -1.21 2.14 1.39
CA ASP A 59 -1.31 1.28 0.22
C ASP A 59 0.08 1.09 -0.40
N LEU A 60 0.62 -0.11 -0.23
CA LEU A 60 1.95 -0.43 -0.75
C LEU A 60 1.89 -0.64 -2.27
N VAL A 61 0.92 -1.42 -2.70
CA VAL A 61 0.70 -1.79 -4.10
C VAL A 61 -0.77 -1.70 -4.40
N GLU A 62 -1.13 -0.88 -5.37
CA GLU A 62 -2.45 -0.87 -6.00
C GLU A 62 -2.28 -0.94 -7.51
N ILE A 63 -3.03 -1.81 -8.17
CA ILE A 63 -2.94 -2.03 -9.60
C ILE A 63 -4.35 -2.11 -10.18
N ARG A 64 -4.56 -1.41 -11.28
CA ARG A 64 -5.78 -1.61 -12.08
C ARG A 64 -5.57 -2.80 -13.01
N GLY A 65 -6.43 -3.80 -12.91
CA GLY A 65 -6.30 -5.03 -13.68
C GLY A 65 -6.42 -4.87 -15.20
N ASP A 66 -6.87 -3.72 -15.66
CA ASP A 66 -6.88 -3.33 -17.07
C ASP A 66 -5.64 -2.55 -17.52
N ASN A 67 -4.70 -2.26 -16.60
CA ASN A 67 -3.47 -1.51 -16.88
C ASN A 67 -2.26 -2.08 -16.12
N MET A 68 -1.68 -3.14 -16.66
CA MET A 68 -0.55 -3.85 -16.06
C MET A 68 0.80 -3.10 -16.12
N GLN A 69 0.83 -1.90 -16.64
CA GLN A 69 2.03 -1.07 -16.71
C GLN A 69 2.08 0.02 -15.63
N GLU A 70 1.07 0.09 -14.79
CA GLU A 70 0.94 1.13 -13.77
C GLU A 70 0.84 0.52 -12.37
N ILE A 71 1.66 1.03 -11.46
CA ILE A 71 1.57 0.74 -10.01
C ILE A 71 1.40 2.06 -9.26
N LEU A 72 0.51 2.05 -8.28
CA LEU A 72 0.27 3.16 -7.36
C LEU A 72 0.71 2.77 -5.96
N SER A 73 1.20 3.75 -5.20
CA SER A 73 1.36 3.67 -3.75
C SER A 73 0.77 4.93 -3.14
N THR A 74 -0.04 4.78 -2.09
CA THR A 74 -0.85 5.87 -1.54
C THR A 74 -0.83 5.82 -0.01
N VAL A 75 -1.02 6.95 0.65
CA VAL A 75 -1.33 7.03 2.07
C VAL A 75 -2.58 7.88 2.27
N HIS A 76 -3.48 7.41 3.13
CA HIS A 76 -4.74 8.08 3.45
C HIS A 76 -4.74 8.53 4.90
N TYR A 77 -5.22 9.76 5.15
CA TYR A 77 -5.27 10.39 6.47
C TYR A 77 -6.34 11.49 6.51
N GLY A 78 -6.48 12.16 7.64
CA GLY A 78 -7.46 13.23 7.85
C GLY A 78 -8.29 12.97 9.11
N SER A 79 -9.09 13.93 9.55
CA SER A 79 -9.84 13.82 10.81
C SER A 79 -11.04 12.87 10.76
N ASP A 80 -11.66 12.76 9.60
CA ASP A 80 -12.89 12.00 9.37
C ASP A 80 -13.14 11.83 7.86
N PRO A 81 -14.13 11.03 7.42
CA PRO A 81 -14.40 10.80 6.00
C PRO A 81 -14.75 12.05 5.19
N ALA A 82 -15.30 13.10 5.82
CA ALA A 82 -15.62 14.34 5.12
C ALA A 82 -14.37 15.22 4.90
N ASN A 83 -13.34 15.02 5.72
CA ASN A 83 -12.04 15.70 5.66
C ASN A 83 -10.91 14.73 5.25
N HIS A 84 -11.25 13.68 4.52
CA HIS A 84 -10.28 12.71 3.99
C HIS A 84 -9.29 13.38 3.05
N LYS A 85 -8.02 13.07 3.28
CA LYS A 85 -6.87 13.50 2.48
C LYS A 85 -6.07 12.27 2.07
N TYR A 86 -5.38 12.38 0.96
CA TYR A 86 -4.44 11.36 0.52
C TYR A 86 -3.25 12.00 -0.20
N GLN A 87 -2.14 11.30 -0.18
CA GLN A 87 -0.98 11.59 -1.02
C GLN A 87 -0.44 10.28 -1.56
N GLY A 88 0.05 10.29 -2.78
CA GLY A 88 0.55 9.09 -3.42
C GLY A 88 1.38 9.39 -4.64
N GLY A 89 1.96 8.34 -5.19
CA GLY A 89 2.72 8.35 -6.42
C GLY A 89 2.33 7.20 -7.33
N THR A 90 2.63 7.40 -8.60
CA THR A 90 2.42 6.43 -9.66
C THR A 90 3.72 6.17 -10.38
N TYR A 91 4.04 4.92 -10.65
CA TYR A 91 5.14 4.57 -11.54
C TYR A 91 4.61 3.82 -12.75
N LEU A 92 5.07 4.27 -13.93
CA LEU A 92 4.73 3.63 -15.21
C LEU A 92 5.94 2.80 -15.66
N LEU A 93 5.73 1.49 -15.77
CA LEU A 93 6.74 0.57 -16.32
C LEU A 93 6.88 0.78 -17.83
N SER A 94 8.04 0.43 -18.37
CA SER A 94 8.24 0.40 -19.82
C SER A 94 7.34 -0.65 -20.49
N GLN A 95 7.00 -0.44 -21.76
CA GLN A 95 6.08 -1.31 -22.52
C GLN A 95 6.49 -2.79 -22.60
N SER A 96 7.74 -3.12 -22.26
CA SER A 96 8.24 -4.49 -22.23
C SER A 96 8.17 -5.16 -20.86
N ASN A 97 7.69 -4.45 -19.83
CA ASN A 97 7.60 -4.94 -18.45
C ASN A 97 6.17 -4.78 -17.95
N ASN A 98 5.45 -5.88 -17.79
CA ASN A 98 4.11 -5.88 -17.26
C ASN A 98 4.08 -6.55 -15.89
N LEU A 99 3.29 -6.01 -14.98
CA LEU A 99 3.16 -6.50 -13.60
C LEU A 99 2.55 -7.91 -13.49
N ASN A 100 1.97 -8.44 -14.58
CA ASN A 100 1.42 -9.80 -14.68
C ASN A 100 2.36 -10.82 -15.32
N GLU A 101 3.43 -10.41 -16.01
CA GLU A 101 4.32 -11.32 -16.75
C GLU A 101 5.44 -11.88 -15.88
N ALA A 102 5.96 -11.09 -14.97
CA ALA A 102 7.06 -11.46 -14.07
C ALA A 102 6.71 -11.17 -12.61
N PHE A 103 7.55 -11.69 -11.70
CA PHE A 103 7.50 -11.25 -10.30
C PHE A 103 8.23 -9.93 -10.15
N HIS A 104 7.58 -9.00 -9.48
CA HIS A 104 8.12 -7.72 -9.06
C HIS A 104 8.30 -7.70 -7.54
N GLU A 105 9.11 -6.78 -7.05
CA GLU A 105 9.34 -6.59 -5.63
C GLU A 105 9.08 -5.13 -5.25
N LEU A 106 8.18 -4.88 -4.30
CA LEU A 106 8.07 -3.57 -3.67
C LEU A 106 8.73 -3.61 -2.29
N ALA A 107 9.69 -2.72 -2.08
CA ALA A 107 10.31 -2.45 -0.80
C ALA A 107 9.68 -1.19 -0.20
N PHE A 108 9.05 -1.33 0.95
CA PHE A 108 8.52 -0.25 1.77
C PHE A 108 9.48 0.02 2.92
N MET A 109 10.13 1.17 2.88
CA MET A 109 10.99 1.68 3.93
C MET A 109 10.16 2.58 4.82
N TRP A 110 10.04 2.21 6.10
CA TRP A 110 9.18 2.88 7.05
C TRP A 110 9.99 3.35 8.27
N GLU A 111 10.16 4.64 8.37
CA GLU A 111 10.85 5.30 9.45
C GLU A 111 9.86 6.14 10.29
N GLU A 112 10.28 6.62 11.45
CA GLU A 112 9.42 7.40 12.36
C GLU A 112 8.73 8.59 11.67
N ASN A 113 9.42 9.26 10.76
CA ASN A 113 8.95 10.49 10.12
C ASN A 113 8.98 10.44 8.59
N SER A 114 9.16 9.27 8.00
CA SER A 114 9.19 9.14 6.55
C SER A 114 8.80 7.75 6.08
N MET A 115 8.23 7.71 4.89
CA MET A 115 7.88 6.48 4.17
C MET A 115 8.38 6.57 2.74
N LYS A 116 8.94 5.46 2.22
CA LYS A 116 9.43 5.38 0.85
C LYS A 116 9.08 4.03 0.24
N PHE A 117 8.56 4.07 -0.98
CA PHE A 117 8.08 2.93 -1.74
C PHE A 117 8.95 2.75 -2.98
N ILE A 118 9.65 1.62 -3.08
CA ILE A 118 10.64 1.37 -4.13
C ILE A 118 10.29 0.08 -4.86
N LEU A 119 10.00 0.19 -6.16
CA LEU A 119 9.75 -0.96 -7.03
C LEU A 119 11.08 -1.49 -7.59
N ASP A 120 11.24 -2.83 -7.56
CA ASP A 120 12.37 -3.58 -8.13
C ASP A 120 13.75 -3.07 -7.69
N ASN A 121 13.85 -2.58 -6.45
CA ASN A 121 15.06 -1.99 -5.87
C ASN A 121 15.66 -0.82 -6.71
N GLN A 122 14.89 -0.25 -7.61
CA GLN A 122 15.36 0.75 -8.57
C GLN A 122 14.46 1.98 -8.67
N TYR A 123 13.14 1.80 -8.67
CA TYR A 123 12.21 2.86 -9.02
C TYR A 123 11.44 3.35 -7.79
N THR A 124 11.64 4.60 -7.40
CA THR A 124 10.81 5.22 -6.36
C THR A 124 9.41 5.48 -6.92
N VAL A 125 8.41 4.78 -6.40
CA VAL A 125 6.99 4.98 -6.72
C VAL A 125 6.49 6.21 -5.98
N PHE A 126 6.77 6.27 -4.67
CA PHE A 126 6.33 7.35 -3.80
C PHE A 126 7.29 7.53 -2.63
N GLU A 127 7.37 8.75 -2.12
CA GLU A 127 8.10 9.09 -0.90
C GLU A 127 7.40 10.25 -0.20
N ILE A 128 7.22 10.16 1.11
CA ILE A 128 6.56 11.18 1.93
C ILE A 128 7.24 11.31 3.29
N THR A 129 7.25 12.53 3.83
CA THR A 129 7.68 12.83 5.18
C THR A 129 6.54 13.43 6.01
N SER A 130 6.62 13.33 7.34
CA SER A 130 5.61 13.86 8.26
C SER A 130 5.34 15.36 8.04
N ASN A 131 6.35 16.14 7.66
CA ASN A 131 6.20 17.56 7.36
C ASN A 131 5.27 17.88 6.18
N GLN A 132 5.07 16.92 5.27
CA GLN A 132 4.21 17.08 4.09
C GLN A 132 2.73 16.82 4.39
N ILE A 133 2.44 16.20 5.54
CA ILE A 133 1.07 15.91 5.99
C ILE A 133 0.41 17.15 6.61
N GLY A 134 1.21 18.07 7.13
CA GLY A 134 0.75 19.35 7.69
C GLY A 134 0.69 19.31 9.23
N PHE A 135 0.86 20.49 9.82
CA PHE A 135 0.93 20.66 11.29
C PHE A 135 -0.42 20.48 11.99
N ASP A 136 -1.53 20.63 11.28
CA ASP A 136 -2.88 20.54 11.83
C ASP A 136 -3.46 19.14 11.81
N GLU A 137 -2.73 18.18 11.23
CA GLU A 137 -3.14 16.78 11.12
C GLU A 137 -2.31 15.90 12.05
N ASN A 138 -2.95 14.91 12.66
CA ASN A 138 -2.18 13.85 13.29
C ASN A 138 -1.36 13.11 12.22
N TYR A 139 -0.15 12.75 12.55
CA TYR A 139 0.65 11.84 11.73
C TYR A 139 0.35 10.40 12.17
N PRO A 140 -0.59 9.69 11.54
CA PRO A 140 -1.05 8.40 12.04
C PRO A 140 -0.09 7.26 11.76
N PHE A 141 0.94 7.50 10.93
CA PHE A 141 1.87 6.48 10.46
C PHE A 141 3.04 6.22 11.44
N ASN A 142 2.88 6.58 12.69
CA ASN A 142 3.78 6.27 13.80
C ASN A 142 3.23 5.14 14.70
N GLU A 143 2.14 4.50 14.31
CA GLU A 143 1.45 3.47 15.06
C GLU A 143 1.71 2.07 14.46
N VAL A 144 1.11 1.06 15.05
CA VAL A 144 1.18 -0.33 14.58
C VAL A 144 0.14 -0.58 13.50
N PHE A 145 0.56 -1.15 12.38
CA PHE A 145 -0.30 -1.51 11.25
C PHE A 145 -0.22 -3.00 10.94
N TYR A 146 -1.30 -3.57 10.43
CA TYR A 146 -1.32 -4.93 9.90
C TYR A 146 -1.45 -4.93 8.38
N LEU A 147 -0.83 -5.92 7.74
CA LEU A 147 -0.83 -6.07 6.29
C LEU A 147 -2.09 -6.81 5.83
N ILE A 148 -2.64 -6.33 4.71
CA ILE A 148 -3.77 -6.92 4.00
C ILE A 148 -3.33 -7.20 2.56
N MET A 149 -3.70 -8.36 2.04
CA MET A 149 -3.54 -8.71 0.62
C MET A 149 -4.89 -9.12 0.08
N GLU A 150 -5.31 -8.47 -0.98
CA GLU A 150 -6.60 -8.77 -1.61
C GLU A 150 -6.59 -8.48 -3.11
N TYR A 151 -7.63 -8.95 -3.81
CA TYR A 151 -8.04 -8.43 -5.09
C TYR A 151 -9.56 -8.27 -5.10
N LEU A 152 -10.01 -7.10 -5.51
CA LEU A 152 -11.42 -6.78 -5.66
C LEU A 152 -11.84 -6.99 -7.12
N LEU A 153 -13.10 -7.36 -7.33
CA LEU A 153 -13.77 -7.41 -8.63
C LEU A 153 -14.89 -6.37 -8.60
N PHE A 154 -14.83 -5.40 -9.52
CA PHE A 154 -15.85 -4.35 -9.69
C PHE A 154 -16.64 -4.53 -11.00
#